data_dbdab416d76cbc612f7d706c4baf8794
#
_entry.id   dbdab416d76cbc612f7d706c4baf8794
#
_cell.length_a   1.000
_cell.length_b   1.000
_cell.length_c   1.000
_cell.angle_alpha   90.00
_cell.angle_beta   90.00
_cell.angle_gamma   90.00
#
_symmetry.space_group_name_H-M   'P 1'
#
loop_
_entity.id
_entity.type
_entity.pdbx_description
1 polymer ?
#
loop_
_entity_poly.entity_id
_entity_poly.type
_entity_poly.pdbx_seq_one_letter_code
_entity_poly.pdbx_strand_id
1 'polypeptide(L)'
;RKWIGPTYYSFNVGDFHYIMMDNTLFRNKGASEGVVGDVQDYSEGFTSNELKWLEADLANVPAGSTVFLGMHIQYTGRPSGKADGTFQFAYSLPPEYRSEIVRLLDGFNVHIITGHTHVNYTNEISDRLIEHNIAAVCATWWWTGYYSSNRAHLCRDGAPGGYKIFDIQADGSVKWSYKSLNRGD
;
A
#
# COMPACT_ATOMS: atom_id res chain seq x y z
N ARG A 1 2.38 -13.65 -16.62
CA ARG A 1 3.66 -13.84 -15.91
C ARG A 1 4.87 -13.95 -16.86
N LYS A 2 4.71 -14.54 -18.05
CA LYS A 2 5.82 -14.67 -19.02
C LYS A 2 6.48 -13.33 -19.41
N TRP A 3 5.71 -12.24 -19.38
CA TRP A 3 6.14 -10.92 -19.86
C TRP A 3 6.39 -9.90 -18.75
N ILE A 4 5.83 -10.13 -17.54
CA ILE A 4 5.84 -9.14 -16.44
C ILE A 4 6.68 -9.63 -15.25
N GLY A 5 7.04 -10.91 -15.21
CA GLY A 5 7.77 -11.52 -14.11
C GLY A 5 6.87 -11.99 -12.94
N PRO A 6 7.46 -12.27 -11.78
CA PRO A 6 6.73 -12.72 -10.59
C PRO A 6 5.81 -11.63 -10.04
N THR A 7 4.78 -12.01 -9.28
CA THR A 7 3.86 -11.07 -8.63
C THR A 7 4.42 -10.49 -7.33
N TYR A 8 5.46 -11.11 -6.79
CA TYR A 8 6.21 -10.59 -5.64
C TYR A 8 7.71 -10.69 -5.92
N TYR A 9 8.44 -9.67 -5.51
CA TYR A 9 9.89 -9.55 -5.74
C TYR A 9 10.47 -8.48 -4.84
N SER A 10 11.81 -8.42 -4.73
CA SER A 10 12.54 -7.38 -4.05
C SER A 10 13.72 -6.88 -4.86
N PHE A 11 14.21 -5.71 -4.51
CA PHE A 11 15.41 -5.10 -5.06
C PHE A 11 15.97 -4.06 -4.08
N ASN A 12 17.25 -3.72 -4.24
CA ASN A 12 17.90 -2.67 -3.45
C ASN A 12 18.17 -1.44 -4.30
N VAL A 13 18.02 -0.27 -3.70
CA VAL A 13 18.53 1.00 -4.23
C VAL A 13 19.36 1.67 -3.14
N GLY A 14 20.68 1.68 -3.32
CA GLY A 14 21.61 2.06 -2.24
C GLY A 14 21.43 1.13 -1.04
N ASP A 15 21.29 1.70 0.14
CA ASP A 15 21.13 0.97 1.40
C ASP A 15 19.65 0.66 1.75
N PHE A 16 18.73 0.93 0.83
CA PHE A 16 17.30 0.74 1.03
C PHE A 16 16.80 -0.51 0.33
N HIS A 17 15.96 -1.27 1.03
CA HIS A 17 15.38 -2.50 0.52
C HIS A 17 13.93 -2.29 0.13
N TYR A 18 13.57 -2.65 -1.11
CA TYR A 18 12.24 -2.51 -1.68
C TYR A 18 11.64 -3.89 -1.91
N ILE A 19 10.44 -4.10 -1.40
CA ILE A 19 9.70 -5.35 -1.52
C ILE A 19 8.35 -5.04 -2.17
N MET A 20 7.96 -5.83 -3.15
CA MET A 20 6.62 -5.81 -3.75
C MET A 20 5.94 -7.14 -3.46
N MET A 21 4.74 -7.09 -2.86
CA MET A 21 3.96 -8.26 -2.49
C MET A 21 2.58 -8.25 -3.14
N ASP A 22 2.06 -9.45 -3.41
CA ASP A 22 0.72 -9.67 -3.96
C ASP A 22 -0.22 -10.14 -2.83
N ASN A 23 -0.84 -9.20 -2.14
CA ASN A 23 -1.75 -9.50 -1.05
C ASN A 23 -3.22 -9.70 -1.49
N THR A 24 -3.40 -10.07 -2.75
CA THR A 24 -4.71 -10.35 -3.36
C THR A 24 -4.81 -11.83 -3.72
N LEU A 25 -5.51 -12.60 -2.90
CA LEU A 25 -5.79 -14.02 -3.14
C LEU A 25 -6.96 -14.14 -4.13
N PHE A 26 -6.65 -14.01 -5.41
CA PHE A 26 -7.63 -13.98 -6.48
C PHE A 26 -8.21 -15.37 -6.76
N ARG A 27 -9.53 -15.42 -6.87
CA ARG A 27 -10.31 -16.59 -7.28
C ARG A 27 -11.13 -16.24 -8.52
N ASN A 28 -10.97 -17.03 -9.57
CA ASN A 28 -11.70 -16.85 -10.82
C ASN A 28 -12.58 -18.09 -11.04
N LYS A 29 -13.77 -18.09 -10.43
CA LYS A 29 -14.73 -19.19 -10.55
C LYS A 29 -15.33 -19.24 -11.94
N GLY A 30 -15.47 -20.45 -12.49
CA GLY A 30 -15.97 -20.65 -13.85
C GLY A 30 -14.92 -20.39 -14.94
N ALA A 31 -13.67 -20.11 -14.59
CA ALA A 31 -12.61 -19.97 -15.56
C ALA A 31 -12.21 -21.32 -16.16
N SER A 32 -11.97 -21.33 -17.46
CA SER A 32 -11.23 -22.38 -18.16
C SER A 32 -9.89 -21.82 -18.66
N GLU A 33 -9.01 -22.68 -19.13
CA GLU A 33 -7.71 -22.22 -19.62
C GLU A 33 -7.84 -21.14 -20.70
N GLY A 34 -7.24 -19.99 -20.45
CA GLY A 34 -7.29 -18.82 -21.34
C GLY A 34 -8.62 -18.04 -21.36
N VAL A 35 -9.59 -18.42 -20.54
CA VAL A 35 -10.89 -17.76 -20.45
C VAL A 35 -11.11 -17.20 -19.05
N VAL A 36 -11.53 -15.95 -18.97
CA VAL A 36 -11.95 -15.32 -17.71
C VAL A 36 -13.26 -15.94 -17.26
N GLY A 37 -13.36 -16.34 -15.99
CA GLY A 37 -14.60 -16.90 -15.45
C GLY A 37 -15.67 -15.85 -15.22
N ASP A 38 -16.91 -16.31 -15.06
CA ASP A 38 -18.09 -15.47 -14.86
C ASP A 38 -18.05 -14.70 -13.52
N VAL A 39 -17.39 -15.29 -12.51
CA VAL A 39 -17.28 -14.69 -11.18
C VAL A 39 -15.81 -14.46 -10.87
N GLN A 40 -15.46 -13.19 -10.83
CA GLN A 40 -14.15 -12.74 -10.35
C GLN A 40 -14.29 -12.33 -8.89
N ASP A 41 -13.51 -12.95 -8.04
CA ASP A 41 -13.54 -12.76 -6.59
C ASP A 41 -12.13 -12.82 -6.03
N TYR A 42 -11.88 -12.10 -4.96
CA TYR A 42 -10.60 -12.16 -4.23
C TYR A 42 -10.85 -12.02 -2.73
N SER A 43 -9.87 -12.44 -1.96
CA SER A 43 -9.76 -12.14 -0.54
C SER A 43 -8.40 -11.55 -0.22
N GLU A 44 -8.35 -10.81 0.86
CA GLU A 44 -7.12 -10.24 1.39
C GLU A 44 -6.23 -11.35 1.97
N GLY A 45 -4.93 -11.28 1.70
CA GLY A 45 -3.98 -12.22 2.29
C GLY A 45 -2.82 -12.58 1.38
N PHE A 46 -1.99 -13.48 1.86
CA PHE A 46 -0.79 -13.94 1.19
C PHE A 46 -0.81 -15.45 1.05
N THR A 47 -0.14 -15.96 0.03
CA THR A 47 0.13 -17.40 -0.04
C THR A 47 1.24 -17.78 0.95
N SER A 48 1.22 -19.02 1.42
CA SER A 48 2.30 -19.52 2.31
C SER A 48 3.67 -19.51 1.65
N ASN A 49 3.75 -19.66 0.33
CA ASN A 49 5.00 -19.57 -0.40
C ASN A 49 5.55 -18.14 -0.42
N GLU A 50 4.68 -17.16 -0.55
CA GLU A 50 5.04 -15.75 -0.55
C GLU A 50 5.56 -15.31 0.83
N LEU A 51 4.90 -15.72 1.92
CA LEU A 51 5.38 -15.43 3.27
C LEU A 51 6.74 -16.08 3.58
N LYS A 52 6.95 -17.34 3.15
CA LYS A 52 8.24 -18.01 3.26
C LYS A 52 9.32 -17.32 2.44
N TRP A 53 8.97 -16.85 1.25
CA TRP A 53 9.87 -16.08 0.42
C TRP A 53 10.24 -14.75 1.10
N LEU A 54 9.28 -14.02 1.66
CA LEU A 54 9.53 -12.78 2.40
C LEU A 54 10.47 -13.01 3.58
N GLU A 55 10.25 -14.08 4.35
CA GLU A 55 11.13 -14.44 5.48
C GLU A 55 12.58 -14.72 5.00
N ALA A 56 12.73 -15.45 3.91
CA ALA A 56 14.04 -15.77 3.34
C ALA A 56 14.73 -14.53 2.73
N ASP A 57 13.97 -13.61 2.15
CA ASP A 57 14.46 -12.36 1.59
C ASP A 57 14.98 -11.44 2.70
N LEU A 58 14.15 -11.19 3.71
CA LEU A 58 14.50 -10.35 4.87
C LEU A 58 15.67 -10.88 5.70
N ALA A 59 15.91 -12.19 5.71
CA ALA A 59 17.06 -12.78 6.37
C ALA A 59 18.42 -12.30 5.80
N ASN A 60 18.42 -11.74 4.60
CA ASN A 60 19.60 -11.18 3.95
C ASN A 60 19.69 -9.64 4.09
N VAL A 61 18.73 -9.00 4.75
CA VAL A 61 18.68 -7.55 4.96
C VAL A 61 19.26 -7.24 6.35
N PRO A 62 20.22 -6.32 6.47
CA PRO A 62 20.77 -5.95 7.77
C PRO A 62 19.70 -5.41 8.72
N ALA A 63 19.75 -5.81 9.99
CA ALA A 63 18.82 -5.31 10.99
C ALA A 63 18.92 -3.78 11.12
N GLY A 64 17.80 -3.11 11.32
CA GLY A 64 17.69 -1.65 11.36
C GLY A 64 17.63 -0.97 10.00
N SER A 65 17.74 -1.72 8.89
CA SER A 65 17.59 -1.16 7.55
C SER A 65 16.19 -0.55 7.34
N THR A 66 16.13 0.43 6.45
CA THR A 66 14.85 0.97 5.98
C THR A 66 14.31 0.11 4.85
N VAL A 67 13.07 -0.37 5.01
CA VAL A 67 12.36 -1.24 4.08
C VAL A 67 11.11 -0.53 3.56
N PHE A 68 10.95 -0.52 2.25
CA PHE A 68 9.72 -0.10 1.58
C PHE A 68 8.94 -1.32 1.12
N LEU A 69 7.75 -1.53 1.68
CA LEU A 69 6.87 -2.66 1.35
C LEU A 69 5.67 -2.17 0.53
N GLY A 70 5.66 -2.44 -0.77
CA GLY A 70 4.53 -2.16 -1.64
C GLY A 70 3.55 -3.34 -1.71
N MET A 71 2.26 -3.07 -1.52
CA MET A 71 1.18 -4.05 -1.71
C MET A 71 -0.13 -3.34 -2.09
N HIS A 72 -1.11 -4.06 -2.63
CA HIS A 72 -2.34 -3.43 -3.09
C HIS A 72 -3.30 -3.11 -1.95
N ILE A 73 -3.69 -4.12 -1.16
CA ILE A 73 -4.66 -3.97 -0.08
C ILE A 73 -3.94 -3.45 1.16
N GLN A 74 -4.51 -2.44 1.78
CA GLN A 74 -3.93 -1.76 2.93
C GLN A 74 -3.87 -2.66 4.17
N TYR A 75 -2.89 -2.41 5.01
CA TYR A 75 -2.77 -3.03 6.33
C TYR A 75 -3.89 -2.56 7.26
N THR A 76 -4.11 -1.24 7.33
CA THR A 76 -5.21 -0.62 8.06
C THR A 76 -6.34 -0.26 7.12
N GLY A 77 -7.58 -0.39 7.56
CA GLY A 77 -8.75 0.06 6.83
C GLY A 77 -8.79 1.59 6.70
N ARG A 78 -9.69 2.08 5.87
CA ARG A 78 -9.92 3.51 5.74
C ARG A 78 -10.30 4.12 7.09
N PRO A 79 -9.75 5.28 7.45
CA PRO A 79 -10.14 5.96 8.68
C PRO A 79 -11.62 6.29 8.68
N SER A 80 -12.28 6.10 9.81
CA SER A 80 -13.67 6.47 10.03
C SER A 80 -13.79 7.39 11.25
N GLY A 81 -14.58 8.45 11.13
CA GLY A 81 -14.84 9.38 12.22
C GLY A 81 -15.71 8.76 13.31
N LYS A 82 -15.43 9.12 14.56
CA LYS A 82 -16.25 8.81 15.72
C LYS A 82 -17.11 10.02 16.10
N ALA A 83 -18.13 9.78 16.93
CA ALA A 83 -19.04 10.82 17.40
C ALA A 83 -18.33 11.91 18.25
N ASP A 84 -17.19 11.60 18.84
CA ASP A 84 -16.34 12.52 19.60
C ASP A 84 -15.39 13.36 18.74
N GLY A 85 -15.49 13.26 17.42
CA GLY A 85 -14.64 13.97 16.46
C GLY A 85 -13.27 13.35 16.21
N THR A 86 -12.96 12.23 16.86
CA THR A 86 -11.73 11.48 16.60
C THR A 86 -11.89 10.50 15.43
N PHE A 87 -10.78 9.97 14.93
CA PHE A 87 -10.77 8.94 13.90
C PHE A 87 -10.30 7.61 14.47
N GLN A 88 -10.81 6.53 13.90
CA GLN A 88 -10.32 5.19 14.15
C GLN A 88 -9.98 4.52 12.83
N PHE A 89 -8.96 3.65 12.85
CA PHE A 89 -8.63 2.78 11.75
C PHE A 89 -9.15 1.36 12.05
N ALA A 90 -9.90 0.80 11.13
CA ALA A 90 -10.13 -0.63 11.10
C ALA A 90 -8.93 -1.32 10.42
N TYR A 91 -8.80 -2.61 10.60
CA TYR A 91 -7.81 -3.38 9.85
C TYR A 91 -8.46 -3.97 8.60
N SER A 92 -7.72 -3.98 7.47
CA SER A 92 -8.16 -4.64 6.24
C SER A 92 -7.60 -6.04 6.12
N LEU A 93 -6.32 -6.24 6.44
CA LEU A 93 -5.78 -7.59 6.47
C LEU A 93 -6.38 -8.39 7.64
N PRO A 94 -6.72 -9.67 7.42
CA PRO A 94 -7.07 -10.61 8.48
C PRO A 94 -6.01 -10.71 9.59
N PRO A 95 -6.41 -11.00 10.85
CA PRO A 95 -5.50 -10.97 11.99
C PRO A 95 -4.26 -11.85 11.84
N GLU A 96 -4.39 -13.02 11.23
CA GLU A 96 -3.31 -13.96 10.98
C GLU A 96 -2.21 -13.36 10.09
N TYR A 97 -2.59 -12.70 9.00
CA TYR A 97 -1.63 -12.05 8.09
C TYR A 97 -1.02 -10.80 8.72
N ARG A 98 -1.79 -10.02 9.49
CA ARG A 98 -1.25 -8.87 10.20
C ARG A 98 -0.16 -9.26 11.20
N SER A 99 -0.42 -10.26 12.00
CA SER A 99 0.54 -10.77 12.99
C SER A 99 1.81 -11.27 12.33
N GLU A 100 1.66 -11.97 11.20
CA GLU A 100 2.80 -12.51 10.47
C GLU A 100 3.64 -11.41 9.80
N ILE A 101 3.02 -10.43 9.18
CA ILE A 101 3.73 -9.29 8.58
C ILE A 101 4.48 -8.49 9.64
N VAL A 102 3.86 -8.20 10.79
CA VAL A 102 4.54 -7.50 11.90
C VAL A 102 5.73 -8.31 12.42
N ARG A 103 5.56 -9.63 12.58
CA ARG A 103 6.64 -10.54 13.02
C ARG A 103 7.82 -10.54 12.05
N LEU A 104 7.54 -10.63 10.75
CA LEU A 104 8.59 -10.69 9.70
C LEU A 104 9.32 -9.36 9.54
N LEU A 105 8.63 -8.24 9.75
CA LEU A 105 9.20 -6.90 9.61
C LEU A 105 9.80 -6.37 10.93
N ASP A 106 9.75 -7.14 12.00
CA ASP A 106 10.35 -6.72 13.27
C ASP A 106 11.86 -6.50 13.14
N GLY A 107 12.33 -5.42 13.73
CA GLY A 107 13.73 -5.02 13.65
C GLY A 107 14.11 -4.12 12.46
N PHE A 108 13.18 -3.84 11.54
CA PHE A 108 13.37 -2.91 10.41
C PHE A 108 12.61 -1.59 10.63
N ASN A 109 13.01 -0.54 9.90
CA ASN A 109 12.23 0.69 9.79
C ASN A 109 11.40 0.59 8.50
N VAL A 110 10.08 0.46 8.61
CA VAL A 110 9.23 0.04 7.49
C VAL A 110 8.25 1.11 7.07
N HIS A 111 8.24 1.40 5.78
CA HIS A 111 7.21 2.18 5.10
C HIS A 111 6.39 1.27 4.20
N ILE A 112 5.14 0.99 4.60
CA ILE A 112 4.18 0.24 3.78
C ILE A 112 3.50 1.21 2.83
N ILE A 113 3.53 0.90 1.53
CA ILE A 113 2.86 1.69 0.49
C ILE A 113 1.69 0.89 -0.05
N THR A 114 0.48 1.42 0.09
CA THR A 114 -0.76 0.74 -0.27
C THR A 114 -1.69 1.63 -1.09
N GLY A 115 -2.75 1.02 -1.64
CA GLY A 115 -3.79 1.69 -2.41
C GLY A 115 -5.18 1.23 -2.01
N HIS A 116 -5.94 0.65 -2.94
CA HIS A 116 -7.23 0.00 -2.78
C HIS A 116 -8.39 0.88 -2.30
N THR A 117 -8.22 1.67 -1.24
CA THR A 117 -9.30 2.53 -0.70
C THR A 117 -9.56 3.79 -1.49
N HIS A 118 -8.67 4.13 -2.42
CA HIS A 118 -8.73 5.32 -3.28
C HIS A 118 -8.77 6.65 -2.52
N VAL A 119 -8.13 6.69 -1.35
CA VAL A 119 -7.97 7.89 -0.52
C VAL A 119 -6.53 8.01 -0.03
N ASN A 120 -6.07 9.23 0.27
CA ASN A 120 -4.75 9.45 0.82
C ASN A 120 -4.82 9.51 2.35
N TYR A 121 -4.04 8.70 3.02
CA TYR A 121 -3.77 8.84 4.45
C TYR A 121 -2.42 8.26 4.81
N THR A 122 -1.94 8.64 5.97
CA THR A 122 -0.76 8.03 6.60
C THR A 122 -1.18 7.57 7.98
N ASN A 123 -0.81 6.35 8.33
CA ASN A 123 -1.08 5.76 9.64
C ASN A 123 0.23 5.28 10.27
N GLU A 124 0.60 5.87 11.38
CA GLU A 124 1.73 5.45 12.19
C GLU A 124 1.27 4.30 13.09
N ILE A 125 1.58 3.06 12.66
CA ILE A 125 1.19 1.83 13.35
C ILE A 125 2.07 1.64 14.59
N SER A 126 3.37 1.94 14.45
CA SER A 126 4.36 2.03 15.52
C SER A 126 5.47 2.99 15.13
N ASP A 127 6.42 3.22 16.02
CA ASP A 127 7.59 4.08 15.77
C ASP A 127 8.45 3.62 14.57
N ARG A 128 8.30 2.36 14.16
CA ARG A 128 9.06 1.76 13.06
C ARG A 128 8.21 1.24 11.91
N LEU A 129 6.90 1.32 12.00
CA LEU A 129 5.98 0.79 10.99
C LEU A 129 4.94 1.85 10.63
N ILE A 130 5.09 2.43 9.45
CA ILE A 130 4.24 3.50 8.95
C ILE A 130 3.59 3.06 7.65
N GLU A 131 2.28 3.18 7.56
CA GLU A 131 1.53 2.90 6.33
C GLU A 131 1.17 4.20 5.61
N HIS A 132 1.41 4.21 4.31
CA HIS A 132 1.03 5.27 3.38
C HIS A 132 0.03 4.72 2.37
N ASN A 133 -1.25 5.00 2.56
CA ASN A 133 -2.25 4.70 1.56
C ASN A 133 -2.32 5.84 0.55
N ILE A 134 -2.32 5.49 -0.73
CA ILE A 134 -2.24 6.44 -1.84
C ILE A 134 -3.50 6.33 -2.68
N ALA A 135 -4.05 7.47 -3.08
CA ALA A 135 -5.23 7.55 -3.93
C ALA A 135 -5.00 6.88 -5.30
N ALA A 136 -6.10 6.48 -5.92
CA ALA A 136 -6.08 5.87 -7.23
C ALA A 136 -5.53 6.83 -8.30
N VAL A 137 -4.76 6.30 -9.25
CA VAL A 137 -4.33 7.03 -10.44
C VAL A 137 -5.45 7.06 -11.49
N CYS A 138 -6.35 6.07 -11.48
CA CYS A 138 -7.43 5.97 -12.46
C CYS A 138 -8.53 7.02 -12.23
N ALA A 139 -8.96 7.67 -13.31
CA ALA A 139 -9.94 8.76 -13.30
C ALA A 139 -11.33 8.36 -12.77
N THR A 140 -11.68 7.10 -12.80
CA THR A 140 -13.01 6.59 -12.39
C THR A 140 -13.37 6.91 -10.94
N TRP A 141 -12.36 7.06 -10.07
CA TRP A 141 -12.52 7.30 -8.63
C TRP A 141 -12.35 8.76 -8.24
N TRP A 142 -12.18 9.65 -9.18
CA TRP A 142 -12.03 11.07 -8.96
C TRP A 142 -13.35 11.79 -9.16
N TRP A 143 -13.69 12.68 -8.26
CA TRP A 143 -14.84 13.57 -8.42
C TRP A 143 -14.49 14.71 -9.36
N THR A 144 -15.13 14.73 -10.50
CA THR A 144 -14.91 15.73 -11.53
C THR A 144 -16.12 16.65 -11.68
N GLY A 145 -15.90 17.95 -11.68
CA GLY A 145 -16.85 18.94 -12.19
C GLY A 145 -18.01 19.34 -11.29
N TYR A 146 -18.53 18.48 -10.44
CA TYR A 146 -19.71 18.79 -9.62
C TYR A 146 -19.39 19.41 -8.26
N TYR A 147 -18.22 19.13 -7.71
CA TYR A 147 -17.87 19.48 -6.33
C TYR A 147 -16.73 20.49 -6.19
N SER A 148 -16.13 20.92 -7.29
CA SER A 148 -15.13 21.97 -7.27
C SER A 148 -15.52 23.13 -8.17
N SER A 149 -15.61 24.31 -7.62
CA SER A 149 -15.88 25.56 -8.36
C SER A 149 -14.87 25.83 -9.49
N ASN A 150 -13.70 25.22 -9.42
CA ASN A 150 -12.61 25.35 -10.40
C ASN A 150 -12.42 24.14 -11.31
N ARG A 151 -13.38 23.17 -11.32
CA ARG A 151 -13.32 21.92 -12.08
C ARG A 151 -12.10 21.06 -11.80
N ALA A 152 -11.47 21.21 -10.63
CA ALA A 152 -10.35 20.35 -10.23
C ALA A 152 -10.83 18.91 -10.00
N HIS A 153 -10.05 17.95 -10.44
CA HIS A 153 -10.27 16.55 -10.12
C HIS A 153 -9.85 16.33 -8.66
N LEU A 154 -10.79 15.94 -7.82
CA LEU A 154 -10.57 15.68 -6.40
C LEU A 154 -10.75 14.20 -6.10
N CYS A 155 -9.88 13.67 -5.28
CA CYS A 155 -10.04 12.36 -4.69
C CYS A 155 -11.21 12.35 -3.69
N ARG A 156 -11.66 11.18 -3.26
CA ARG A 156 -12.79 11.03 -2.32
C ARG A 156 -12.54 11.68 -0.95
N ASP A 157 -11.29 11.89 -0.58
CA ASP A 157 -10.85 12.60 0.63
C ASP A 157 -10.67 14.11 0.42
N GLY A 158 -10.96 14.61 -0.78
CA GLY A 158 -10.78 16.01 -1.16
C GLY A 158 -9.37 16.37 -1.64
N ALA A 159 -8.43 15.43 -1.63
CA ALA A 159 -7.08 15.68 -2.14
C ALA A 159 -7.10 15.92 -3.65
N PRO A 160 -6.40 16.95 -4.16
CA PRO A 160 -6.22 17.14 -5.59
C PRO A 160 -5.37 16.03 -6.19
N GLY A 161 -5.45 15.85 -7.51
CA GLY A 161 -4.55 14.95 -8.24
C GLY A 161 -3.09 15.27 -7.95
N GLY A 162 -2.31 14.25 -7.60
CA GLY A 162 -0.92 14.44 -7.18
C GLY A 162 -0.22 13.13 -6.89
N TYR A 163 0.91 13.26 -6.22
CA TYR A 163 1.73 12.13 -5.82
C TYR A 163 2.43 12.38 -4.48
N LYS A 164 2.80 11.32 -3.80
CA LYS A 164 3.57 11.39 -2.56
C LYS A 164 5.06 11.27 -2.89
N ILE A 165 5.85 12.17 -2.31
CA ILE A 165 7.30 12.17 -2.39
C ILE A 165 7.84 11.59 -1.09
N PHE A 166 8.77 10.66 -1.19
CA PHE A 166 9.55 10.16 -0.07
C PHE A 166 10.98 10.68 -0.21
N ASP A 167 11.40 11.50 0.73
CA ASP A 167 12.73 12.08 0.80
C ASP A 167 13.54 11.32 1.84
N ILE A 168 14.46 10.51 1.36
CA ILE A 168 15.26 9.62 2.19
C ILE A 168 16.52 10.36 2.61
N GLN A 169 16.71 10.49 3.92
CA GLN A 169 17.84 11.22 4.51
C GLN A 169 19.07 10.30 4.63
N ALA A 170 20.24 10.91 4.77
CA ALA A 170 21.51 10.17 4.90
C ALA A 170 21.59 9.30 6.18
N ASP A 171 20.81 9.60 7.21
CA ASP A 171 20.71 8.81 8.43
C ASP A 171 19.69 7.66 8.32
N GLY A 172 19.09 7.45 7.14
CA GLY A 172 18.07 6.43 6.89
C GLY A 172 16.65 6.83 7.29
N SER A 173 16.46 8.00 7.89
CA SER A 173 15.12 8.51 8.16
C SER A 173 14.42 8.92 6.86
N VAL A 174 13.08 8.84 6.85
CA VAL A 174 12.26 9.14 5.69
C VAL A 174 11.30 10.26 6.03
N LYS A 175 11.33 11.32 5.24
CA LYS A 175 10.31 12.37 5.23
C LYS A 175 9.39 12.16 4.05
N TRP A 176 8.13 12.56 4.17
CA TRP A 176 7.18 12.47 3.07
C TRP A 176 6.34 13.72 2.96
N SER A 177 5.92 14.00 1.73
CA SER A 177 5.02 15.09 1.41
C SER A 177 4.11 14.70 0.25
N TYR A 178 2.98 15.37 0.13
CA TYR A 178 2.09 15.21 -1.02
C TYR A 178 2.22 16.43 -1.93
N LYS A 179 2.48 16.19 -3.22
CA LYS A 179 2.56 17.25 -4.23
C LYS A 179 1.38 17.18 -5.18
N SER A 180 0.63 18.27 -5.27
CA SER A 180 -0.45 18.45 -6.24
C SER A 180 0.09 18.73 -7.63
N LEU A 181 -0.53 18.15 -8.67
CA LEU A 181 -0.17 18.38 -10.08
C LEU A 181 -0.64 19.73 -10.62
N ASN A 182 -1.71 20.30 -10.05
CA ASN A 182 -2.42 21.45 -10.63
C ASN A 182 -2.42 22.71 -9.73
N ARG A 183 -1.71 22.67 -8.64
CA ARG A 183 -1.54 23.86 -7.79
C ARG A 183 -0.07 24.20 -7.76
N GLY A 184 0.27 25.41 -8.22
CA GLY A 184 1.60 25.97 -7.96
C GLY A 184 1.82 25.98 -6.43
N ASP A 185 3.01 25.64 -6.03
CA ASP A 185 3.46 25.73 -4.65
C ASP A 185 3.44 27.19 -4.20
#